data_445571013d6280fa77964b2dc9d6a4d6
#
_entry.id   445571013d6280fa77964b2dc9d6a4d6
#
_cell.length_a   1.000
_cell.length_b   1.000
_cell.length_c   1.000
_cell.angle_alpha   90.00
_cell.angle_beta   90.00
_cell.angle_gamma   90.00
#
_symmetry.space_group_name_H-M   'P 1'
#
loop_
_entity.id
_entity.type
_entity.pdbx_description
1 polymer ?
#
loop_
_entity_poly.entity_id
_entity_poly.type
_entity_poly.pdbx_seq_one_letter_code
_entity_poly.pdbx_strand_id
1 'polypeptide(L)'
;ALAIGLSNSDAIRGADIQTRSLLLALATGEPSRIARGLALQAGMLAVSGPKNHARCATLLAASSALTTKLGDPFTLGWYHVGASAVAYYEGRFQDCIDEGEAALAAFARCPGVSWERTTLRHYAIWCLIWLGNVAEASRRIRAQLEAAFERGDLYSATDLRLFTSNMAWLADDDPEGARRVAEEAMAHWSKRGFHAQHYYALYAHGQID
;
A
#
# COMPACT_ATOMS: atom_id res chain seq x y z
N ALA A 1 -8.87 -2.96 -9.96
CA ALA A 1 -8.47 -4.16 -9.20
C ALA A 1 -7.37 -4.97 -9.91
N LEU A 2 -7.55 -5.41 -11.17
CA LEU A 2 -6.58 -6.28 -11.88
C LEU A 2 -5.16 -5.66 -11.98
N ALA A 3 -5.03 -4.39 -12.35
CA ALA A 3 -3.75 -3.72 -12.50
C ALA A 3 -2.93 -3.71 -11.19
N ILE A 4 -3.59 -3.42 -10.07
CA ILE A 4 -2.94 -3.35 -8.76
C ILE A 4 -2.53 -4.75 -8.29
N GLY A 5 -3.42 -5.74 -8.41
CA GLY A 5 -3.10 -7.13 -8.05
C GLY A 5 -1.92 -7.68 -8.87
N LEU A 6 -1.87 -7.34 -10.16
CA LEU A 6 -0.79 -7.77 -11.03
C LEU A 6 0.54 -7.06 -10.73
N SER A 7 0.51 -5.80 -10.26
CA SER A 7 1.73 -5.06 -9.92
C SER A 7 2.55 -5.72 -8.80
N ASN A 8 1.93 -6.54 -7.97
CA ASN A 8 2.62 -7.29 -6.91
C ASN A 8 3.42 -8.51 -7.43
N SER A 9 3.18 -8.92 -8.68
CA SER A 9 3.88 -10.04 -9.31
C SER A 9 4.59 -9.65 -10.61
N ASP A 10 4.07 -8.67 -11.33
CA ASP A 10 4.60 -8.15 -12.60
C ASP A 10 4.29 -6.65 -12.70
N ALA A 11 5.20 -5.83 -12.19
CA ALA A 11 5.04 -4.38 -12.12
C ALA A 11 4.90 -3.74 -13.51
N ILE A 12 5.56 -4.30 -14.55
CA ILE A 12 5.51 -3.76 -15.91
C ILE A 12 4.11 -3.97 -16.50
N ARG A 13 3.59 -5.19 -16.41
CA ARG A 13 2.22 -5.49 -16.87
C ARG A 13 1.16 -4.76 -16.04
N GLY A 14 1.37 -4.63 -14.75
CA GLY A 14 0.49 -3.83 -13.88
C GLY A 14 0.40 -2.38 -14.36
N ALA A 15 1.53 -1.75 -14.66
CA ALA A 15 1.59 -0.38 -15.18
C ALA A 15 0.96 -0.24 -16.57
N ASP A 16 1.18 -1.21 -17.48
CA ASP A 16 0.54 -1.23 -18.81
C ASP A 16 -0.98 -1.30 -18.68
N ILE A 17 -1.50 -2.24 -17.90
CA ILE A 17 -2.94 -2.39 -17.69
C ILE A 17 -3.54 -1.14 -17.03
N GLN A 18 -2.85 -0.53 -16.05
CA GLN A 18 -3.31 0.73 -15.43
C GLN A 18 -3.38 1.85 -16.46
N THR A 19 -2.36 2.01 -17.30
CA THR A 19 -2.33 3.04 -18.33
C THR A 19 -3.48 2.84 -19.34
N ARG A 20 -3.69 1.62 -19.82
CA ARG A 20 -4.82 1.28 -20.70
C ARG A 20 -6.18 1.53 -20.04
N SER A 21 -6.31 1.18 -18.76
CA SER A 21 -7.54 1.43 -18.01
C SER A 21 -7.86 2.92 -17.89
N LEU A 22 -6.83 3.76 -17.68
CA LEU A 22 -6.99 5.21 -17.66
C LEU A 22 -7.38 5.76 -19.03
N LEU A 23 -6.72 5.30 -20.11
CA LEU A 23 -7.07 5.72 -21.49
C LEU A 23 -8.53 5.36 -21.84
N LEU A 24 -8.98 4.17 -21.46
CA LEU A 24 -10.37 3.76 -21.66
C LEU A 24 -11.33 4.62 -20.83
N ALA A 25 -10.98 4.94 -19.58
CA ALA A 25 -11.79 5.83 -18.75
C ALA A 25 -11.92 7.23 -19.37
N LEU A 26 -10.82 7.78 -19.90
CA LEU A 26 -10.81 9.06 -20.62
C LEU A 26 -11.67 8.99 -21.89
N ALA A 27 -11.61 7.90 -22.65
CA ALA A 27 -12.43 7.73 -23.86
C ALA A 27 -13.92 7.60 -23.57
N THR A 28 -14.30 7.01 -22.43
CA THR A 28 -15.71 6.90 -22.03
C THR A 28 -16.24 8.15 -21.35
N GLY A 29 -15.38 9.05 -20.88
CA GLY A 29 -15.74 10.29 -20.24
C GLY A 29 -16.38 10.13 -18.84
N GLU A 30 -16.25 8.95 -18.18
CA GLU A 30 -16.87 8.67 -16.89
C GLU A 30 -16.01 9.27 -15.75
N PRO A 31 -16.49 10.34 -15.04
CA PRO A 31 -15.61 11.16 -14.20
C PRO A 31 -15.03 10.40 -12.99
N SER A 32 -15.77 9.49 -12.37
CA SER A 32 -15.31 8.72 -11.21
C SER A 32 -14.16 7.78 -11.60
N ARG A 33 -14.28 7.12 -12.73
CA ARG A 33 -13.20 6.25 -13.27
C ARG A 33 -11.98 7.05 -13.68
N ILE A 34 -12.17 8.24 -14.25
CA ILE A 34 -11.07 9.14 -14.61
C ILE A 34 -10.34 9.59 -13.35
N ALA A 35 -11.05 10.11 -12.33
CA ALA A 35 -10.47 10.57 -11.09
C ALA A 35 -9.62 9.46 -10.41
N ARG A 36 -10.21 8.27 -10.26
CA ARG A 36 -9.50 7.09 -9.73
C ARG A 36 -8.30 6.70 -10.59
N GLY A 37 -8.46 6.67 -11.90
CA GLY A 37 -7.41 6.30 -12.85
C GLY A 37 -6.21 7.24 -12.78
N LEU A 38 -6.45 8.56 -12.65
CA LEU A 38 -5.41 9.58 -12.50
C LEU A 38 -4.65 9.43 -11.18
N ALA A 39 -5.35 9.21 -10.06
CA ALA A 39 -4.73 9.00 -8.75
C ALA A 39 -3.82 7.74 -8.74
N LEU A 40 -4.31 6.62 -9.26
CA LEU A 40 -3.53 5.39 -9.39
C LEU A 40 -2.34 5.54 -10.33
N GLN A 41 -2.50 6.26 -11.43
CA GLN A 41 -1.41 6.53 -12.37
C GLN A 41 -0.30 7.37 -11.71
N ALA A 42 -0.67 8.33 -10.87
CA ALA A 42 0.31 9.11 -10.11
C ALA A 42 1.14 8.22 -9.17
N GLY A 43 0.49 7.36 -8.38
CA GLY A 43 1.16 6.41 -7.49
C GLY A 43 2.12 5.47 -8.24
N MET A 44 1.70 4.93 -9.38
CA MET A 44 2.57 4.06 -10.20
C MET A 44 3.76 4.80 -10.81
N LEU A 45 3.60 6.04 -11.22
CA LEU A 45 4.70 6.84 -11.75
C LEU A 45 5.71 7.24 -10.66
N ALA A 46 5.27 7.43 -9.43
CA ALA A 46 6.13 7.79 -8.30
C ALA A 46 7.20 6.73 -8.02
N VAL A 47 6.90 5.45 -8.25
CA VAL A 47 7.87 4.32 -8.14
C VAL A 47 9.14 4.56 -8.96
N SER A 48 9.04 5.28 -10.08
CA SER A 48 10.18 5.55 -10.96
C SER A 48 11.06 6.72 -10.51
N GLY A 49 10.78 7.30 -9.35
CA GLY A 49 11.62 8.28 -8.67
C GLY A 49 11.40 9.75 -9.11
N PRO A 50 12.31 10.65 -8.69
CA PRO A 50 12.10 12.10 -8.69
C PRO A 50 11.79 12.75 -10.05
N LYS A 51 12.23 12.16 -11.13
CA LYS A 51 11.96 12.66 -12.51
C LYS A 51 10.47 12.79 -12.82
N ASN A 52 9.61 12.11 -12.07
CA ASN A 52 8.17 12.10 -12.29
C ASN A 52 7.38 12.99 -11.31
N HIS A 53 8.02 13.65 -10.33
CA HIS A 53 7.33 14.43 -9.29
C HIS A 53 6.33 15.44 -9.88
N ALA A 54 6.76 16.25 -10.84
CA ALA A 54 5.89 17.26 -11.48
C ALA A 54 4.68 16.62 -12.17
N ARG A 55 4.88 15.46 -12.80
CA ARG A 55 3.80 14.72 -13.48
C ARG A 55 2.85 14.09 -12.47
N CYS A 56 3.36 13.53 -11.37
CA CYS A 56 2.53 13.01 -10.27
C CYS A 56 1.66 14.13 -9.69
N ALA A 57 2.24 15.29 -9.41
CA ALA A 57 1.50 16.45 -8.91
C ALA A 57 0.38 16.89 -9.87
N THR A 58 0.66 16.94 -11.19
CA THR A 58 -0.35 17.28 -12.21
C THR A 58 -1.51 16.28 -12.22
N LEU A 59 -1.21 14.97 -12.16
CA LEU A 59 -2.23 13.93 -12.15
C LEU A 59 -3.08 13.97 -10.87
N LEU A 60 -2.45 14.18 -9.72
CA LEU A 60 -3.16 14.33 -8.45
C LEU A 60 -4.04 15.57 -8.43
N ALA A 61 -3.57 16.72 -8.95
CA ALA A 61 -4.35 17.92 -9.05
C ALA A 61 -5.62 17.73 -9.93
N ALA A 62 -5.46 17.05 -11.07
CA ALA A 62 -6.58 16.74 -11.95
C ALA A 62 -7.56 15.75 -11.29
N SER A 63 -7.06 14.74 -10.57
CA SER A 63 -7.89 13.81 -9.80
C SER A 63 -8.66 14.55 -8.70
N SER A 64 -7.99 15.40 -7.93
CA SER A 64 -8.60 16.20 -6.86
C SER A 64 -9.73 17.10 -7.37
N ALA A 65 -9.52 17.80 -8.49
CA ALA A 65 -10.53 18.65 -9.10
C ALA A 65 -11.80 17.88 -9.50
N LEU A 66 -11.65 16.68 -10.04
CA LEU A 66 -12.78 15.80 -10.36
C LEU A 66 -13.47 15.27 -9.10
N THR A 67 -12.70 14.81 -8.12
CA THR A 67 -13.20 14.30 -6.86
C THR A 67 -14.02 15.33 -6.10
N THR A 68 -13.54 16.58 -6.06
CA THR A 68 -14.28 17.69 -5.43
C THR A 68 -15.61 17.95 -6.11
N LYS A 69 -15.67 17.89 -7.45
CA LYS A 69 -16.93 18.06 -8.20
C LYS A 69 -17.91 16.92 -7.98
N LEU A 70 -17.41 15.69 -7.81
CA LEU A 70 -18.25 14.51 -7.62
C LEU A 70 -18.82 14.43 -6.20
N GLY A 71 -18.08 14.88 -5.18
CA GLY A 71 -18.50 14.82 -3.79
C GLY A 71 -18.71 13.40 -3.25
N ASP A 72 -18.15 12.39 -3.92
CA ASP A 72 -18.37 10.98 -3.63
C ASP A 72 -17.23 10.42 -2.75
N PRO A 73 -17.56 9.81 -1.58
CA PRO A 73 -16.56 9.27 -0.67
C PRO A 73 -15.64 8.21 -1.27
N PHE A 74 -16.14 7.39 -2.19
CA PHE A 74 -15.35 6.35 -2.84
C PHE A 74 -14.25 6.97 -3.72
N THR A 75 -14.57 7.97 -4.52
CA THR A 75 -13.61 8.69 -5.37
C THR A 75 -12.61 9.47 -4.53
N LEU A 76 -13.08 10.08 -3.44
CA LEU A 76 -12.21 10.78 -2.47
C LEU A 76 -11.21 9.83 -1.83
N GLY A 77 -11.66 8.67 -1.40
CA GLY A 77 -10.77 7.63 -0.86
C GLY A 77 -9.69 7.22 -1.85
N TRP A 78 -10.04 7.04 -3.12
CA TRP A 78 -9.06 6.68 -4.16
C TRP A 78 -8.09 7.82 -4.51
N TYR A 79 -8.50 9.08 -4.43
CA TYR A 79 -7.58 10.21 -4.52
C TYR A 79 -6.51 10.13 -3.43
N HIS A 80 -6.94 9.96 -2.18
CA HIS A 80 -6.03 9.86 -1.03
C HIS A 80 -5.13 8.60 -1.10
N VAL A 81 -5.61 7.47 -1.64
CA VAL A 81 -4.77 6.28 -1.92
C VAL A 81 -3.62 6.66 -2.87
N GLY A 82 -3.92 7.38 -3.95
CA GLY A 82 -2.90 7.82 -4.90
C GLY A 82 -1.92 8.82 -4.28
N ALA A 83 -2.41 9.79 -3.50
CA ALA A 83 -1.60 10.78 -2.80
C ALA A 83 -0.68 10.13 -1.75
N SER A 84 -1.21 9.18 -0.97
CA SER A 84 -0.44 8.40 -0.01
C SER A 84 0.69 7.60 -0.69
N ALA A 85 0.41 6.93 -1.81
CA ALA A 85 1.42 6.21 -2.56
C ALA A 85 2.52 7.15 -3.12
N VAL A 86 2.14 8.30 -3.67
CA VAL A 86 3.11 9.31 -4.14
C VAL A 86 3.98 9.78 -2.97
N ALA A 87 3.38 10.14 -1.84
CA ALA A 87 4.11 10.58 -0.66
C ALA A 87 5.10 9.52 -0.16
N TYR A 88 4.70 8.23 -0.14
CA TYR A 88 5.57 7.13 0.24
C TYR A 88 6.84 7.04 -0.63
N TYR A 89 6.68 7.03 -1.95
CA TYR A 89 7.80 6.91 -2.89
C TYR A 89 8.65 8.17 -2.99
N GLU A 90 8.13 9.31 -2.54
CA GLU A 90 8.88 10.56 -2.40
C GLU A 90 9.59 10.69 -1.04
N GLY A 91 9.45 9.74 -0.13
CA GLY A 91 10.04 9.78 1.21
C GLY A 91 9.33 10.74 2.19
N ARG A 92 8.17 11.25 1.83
CA ARG A 92 7.32 12.10 2.68
C ARG A 92 6.42 11.23 3.56
N PHE A 93 7.07 10.47 4.47
CA PHE A 93 6.40 9.41 5.23
C PHE A 93 5.27 9.89 6.13
N GLN A 94 5.38 11.08 6.72
CA GLN A 94 4.27 11.64 7.51
C GLN A 94 3.07 11.95 6.61
N ASP A 95 3.28 12.58 5.46
CA ASP A 95 2.21 12.87 4.50
C ASP A 95 1.55 11.57 4.00
N CYS A 96 2.34 10.51 3.81
CA CYS A 96 1.80 9.20 3.45
C CYS A 96 0.83 8.66 4.51
N ILE A 97 1.16 8.80 5.80
CA ILE A 97 0.29 8.41 6.90
C ILE A 97 -0.99 9.26 6.90
N ASP A 98 -0.86 10.58 6.81
CA ASP A 98 -1.98 11.52 6.88
C ASP A 98 -2.95 11.31 5.71
N GLU A 99 -2.43 11.15 4.49
CA GLU A 99 -3.23 10.81 3.31
C GLU A 99 -3.88 9.41 3.44
N GLY A 100 -3.17 8.46 4.02
CA GLY A 100 -3.69 7.13 4.30
C GLY A 100 -4.87 7.13 5.28
N GLU A 101 -4.78 7.90 6.37
CA GLU A 101 -5.87 8.06 7.34
C GLU A 101 -7.08 8.79 6.70
N ALA A 102 -6.84 9.80 5.86
CA ALA A 102 -7.90 10.46 5.10
C ALA A 102 -8.63 9.49 4.15
N ALA A 103 -7.86 8.61 3.47
CA ALA A 103 -8.44 7.56 2.63
C ALA A 103 -9.28 6.58 3.45
N LEU A 104 -8.78 6.13 4.62
CA LEU A 104 -9.51 5.22 5.52
C LEU A 104 -10.81 5.83 6.02
N ALA A 105 -10.81 7.12 6.36
CA ALA A 105 -12.00 7.86 6.76
C ALA A 105 -13.03 7.95 5.61
N ALA A 106 -12.58 8.27 4.40
CA ALA A 106 -13.44 8.31 3.21
C ALA A 106 -14.06 6.92 2.91
N PHE A 107 -13.27 5.85 3.05
CA PHE A 107 -13.72 4.47 2.83
C PHE A 107 -14.56 3.88 3.96
N ALA A 108 -14.74 4.56 5.08
CA ALA A 108 -15.46 4.00 6.23
C ALA A 108 -16.88 3.53 5.89
N ARG A 109 -17.52 4.17 4.91
CA ARG A 109 -18.88 3.88 4.46
C ARG A 109 -18.95 3.20 3.08
N CYS A 110 -17.80 2.84 2.51
CA CYS A 110 -17.74 2.24 1.17
C CYS A 110 -17.61 0.71 1.27
N PRO A 111 -18.51 -0.07 0.64
CA PRO A 111 -18.35 -1.51 0.56
C PRO A 111 -17.25 -1.90 -0.43
N GLY A 112 -16.67 -3.09 -0.26
CA GLY A 112 -15.74 -3.70 -1.24
C GLY A 112 -14.34 -3.08 -1.29
N VAL A 113 -13.92 -2.33 -0.27
CA VAL A 113 -12.60 -1.66 -0.17
C VAL A 113 -11.69 -2.26 0.90
N SER A 114 -11.89 -3.53 1.22
CA SER A 114 -11.12 -4.19 2.29
C SER A 114 -9.63 -4.26 1.96
N TRP A 115 -9.28 -4.56 0.71
CA TRP A 115 -7.89 -4.65 0.27
C TRP A 115 -7.19 -3.28 0.33
N GLU A 116 -7.85 -2.22 -0.14
CA GLU A 116 -7.33 -0.85 -0.09
C GLU A 116 -7.06 -0.40 1.36
N ARG A 117 -7.99 -0.69 2.25
CA ARG A 117 -7.85 -0.37 3.68
C ARG A 117 -6.69 -1.15 4.33
N THR A 118 -6.51 -2.41 3.99
CA THR A 118 -5.39 -3.21 4.47
C THR A 118 -4.06 -2.64 3.95
N THR A 119 -3.97 -2.36 2.67
CA THR A 119 -2.77 -1.79 2.04
C THR A 119 -2.37 -0.46 2.68
N LEU A 120 -3.31 0.46 2.88
CA LEU A 120 -3.06 1.75 3.55
C LEU A 120 -2.50 1.57 4.97
N ARG A 121 -3.02 0.61 5.72
CA ARG A 121 -2.53 0.31 7.07
C ARG A 121 -1.10 -0.26 7.06
N HIS A 122 -0.77 -1.10 6.09
CA HIS A 122 0.61 -1.59 5.92
C HIS A 122 1.58 -0.45 5.58
N TYR A 123 1.22 0.42 4.64
CA TYR A 123 2.02 1.61 4.31
C TYR A 123 2.23 2.51 5.54
N ALA A 124 1.19 2.76 6.33
CA ALA A 124 1.31 3.55 7.56
C ALA A 124 2.29 2.92 8.56
N ILE A 125 2.27 1.59 8.74
CA ILE A 125 3.23 0.87 9.60
C ILE A 125 4.65 1.04 9.09
N TRP A 126 4.89 0.84 7.80
CA TRP A 126 6.22 1.01 7.21
C TRP A 126 6.72 2.45 7.36
N CYS A 127 5.85 3.44 7.12
CA CYS A 127 6.19 4.85 7.33
C CYS A 127 6.55 5.16 8.78
N LEU A 128 5.82 4.62 9.77
CA LEU A 128 6.14 4.79 11.19
C LEU A 128 7.53 4.26 11.53
N ILE A 129 7.91 3.11 10.98
CA ILE A 129 9.24 2.53 11.17
C ILE A 129 10.32 3.42 10.53
N TRP A 130 10.12 3.89 9.30
CA TRP A 130 11.06 4.80 8.63
C TRP A 130 11.20 6.15 9.35
N LEU A 131 10.17 6.60 10.06
CA LEU A 131 10.20 7.80 10.91
C LEU A 131 10.83 7.53 12.29
N GLY A 132 11.22 6.29 12.59
CA GLY A 132 11.76 5.90 13.91
C GLY A 132 10.69 5.72 14.98
N ASN A 133 9.40 5.83 14.66
CA ASN A 133 8.31 5.62 15.61
C ASN A 133 7.94 4.13 15.74
N VAL A 134 8.96 3.33 16.13
CA VAL A 134 8.85 1.87 16.14
C VAL A 134 7.86 1.38 17.19
N ALA A 135 7.75 2.06 18.33
CA ALA A 135 6.82 1.67 19.39
C ALA A 135 5.35 1.71 18.90
N GLU A 136 4.96 2.76 18.19
CA GLU A 136 3.61 2.87 17.61
C GLU A 136 3.42 1.86 16.47
N ALA A 137 4.44 1.64 15.64
CA ALA A 137 4.39 0.61 14.61
C ALA A 137 4.15 -0.78 15.21
N SER A 138 4.92 -1.16 16.25
CA SER A 138 4.77 -2.44 16.96
C SER A 138 3.37 -2.61 17.55
N ARG A 139 2.83 -1.56 18.15
CA ARG A 139 1.45 -1.57 18.68
C ARG A 139 0.42 -1.83 17.56
N ARG A 140 0.57 -1.14 16.41
CA ARG A 140 -0.33 -1.32 15.25
C ARG A 140 -0.17 -2.70 14.61
N ILE A 141 1.05 -3.21 14.51
CA ILE A 141 1.32 -4.56 13.99
C ILE A 141 0.61 -5.62 14.81
N ARG A 142 0.77 -5.59 16.16
CA ARG A 142 0.14 -6.57 17.05
C ARG A 142 -1.38 -6.57 16.92
N ALA A 143 -2.00 -5.40 16.96
CA ALA A 143 -3.46 -5.28 16.83
C ALA A 143 -3.99 -5.74 15.46
N GLN A 144 -3.26 -5.42 14.37
CA GLN A 144 -3.68 -5.83 13.02
C GLN A 144 -3.42 -7.32 12.77
N LEU A 145 -2.36 -7.88 13.37
CA LEU A 145 -2.03 -9.31 13.25
C LEU A 145 -3.10 -10.17 13.95
N GLU A 146 -3.51 -9.80 15.17
CA GLU A 146 -4.61 -10.42 15.88
C GLU A 146 -5.89 -10.43 15.04
N ALA A 147 -6.29 -9.26 14.53
CA ALA A 147 -7.46 -9.14 13.66
C ALA A 147 -7.32 -9.90 12.33
N ALA A 148 -6.11 -10.07 11.80
CA ALA A 148 -5.86 -10.87 10.60
C ALA A 148 -6.06 -12.37 10.88
N PHE A 149 -5.58 -12.87 12.01
CA PHE A 149 -5.79 -14.25 12.42
C PHE A 149 -7.27 -14.56 12.66
N GLU A 150 -7.99 -13.68 13.36
CA GLU A 150 -9.43 -13.84 13.59
C GLU A 150 -10.24 -13.95 12.29
N ARG A 151 -9.84 -13.23 11.24
CA ARG A 151 -10.50 -13.26 9.92
C ARG A 151 -9.98 -14.34 8.98
N GLY A 152 -8.94 -15.08 9.35
CA GLY A 152 -8.25 -16.00 8.44
C GLY A 152 -7.57 -15.29 7.26
N ASP A 153 -7.18 -14.02 7.43
CA ASP A 153 -6.53 -13.20 6.40
C ASP A 153 -5.04 -13.54 6.32
N LEU A 154 -4.73 -14.59 5.56
CA LEU A 154 -3.35 -15.06 5.38
C LEU A 154 -2.44 -13.97 4.77
N TYR A 155 -2.97 -13.15 3.85
CA TYR A 155 -2.18 -12.09 3.22
C TYR A 155 -1.66 -11.08 4.27
N SER A 156 -2.57 -10.50 5.06
CA SER A 156 -2.19 -9.56 6.11
C SER A 156 -1.32 -10.21 7.18
N ALA A 157 -1.67 -11.43 7.62
CA ALA A 157 -0.90 -12.16 8.62
C ALA A 157 0.52 -12.46 8.16
N THR A 158 0.75 -12.64 6.86
CA THR A 158 2.09 -12.85 6.30
C THR A 158 2.84 -11.52 6.19
N ASP A 159 2.25 -10.50 5.56
CA ASP A 159 2.90 -9.20 5.33
C ASP A 159 3.31 -8.48 6.61
N LEU A 160 2.48 -8.56 7.67
CA LEU A 160 2.76 -7.95 8.97
C LEU A 160 3.92 -8.60 9.74
N ARG A 161 4.40 -9.75 9.32
CA ARG A 161 5.54 -10.47 9.92
C ARG A 161 6.82 -10.42 9.08
N LEU A 162 6.72 -9.82 7.89
CA LEU A 162 7.81 -9.75 6.91
C LEU A 162 8.22 -8.30 6.63
N PHE A 163 9.17 -8.11 5.72
CA PHE A 163 9.66 -6.81 5.26
C PHE A 163 10.02 -5.88 6.43
N THR A 164 9.76 -4.59 6.28
CA THR A 164 10.01 -3.58 7.31
C THR A 164 9.22 -3.84 8.62
N SER A 165 8.06 -4.48 8.55
CA SER A 165 7.26 -4.81 9.74
C SER A 165 7.99 -5.77 10.70
N ASN A 166 8.87 -6.62 10.20
CA ASN A 166 9.67 -7.54 11.02
C ASN A 166 10.61 -6.80 11.98
N MET A 167 10.99 -5.55 11.68
CA MET A 167 11.82 -4.72 12.57
C MET A 167 11.20 -4.48 13.94
N ALA A 168 9.89 -4.69 14.12
CA ALA A 168 9.26 -4.58 15.43
C ALA A 168 9.82 -5.59 16.44
N TRP A 169 10.20 -6.78 16.02
CA TRP A 169 10.84 -7.79 16.89
C TRP A 169 12.31 -7.47 17.15
N LEU A 170 13.02 -6.92 16.15
CA LEU A 170 14.40 -6.47 16.34
C LEU A 170 14.49 -5.28 17.32
N ALA A 171 13.49 -4.41 17.31
CA ALA A 171 13.41 -3.31 18.26
C ALA A 171 13.12 -3.77 19.71
N ASP A 172 12.52 -4.95 19.86
CA ASP A 172 12.34 -5.61 21.16
C ASP A 172 13.58 -6.43 21.60
N ASP A 173 14.72 -6.31 20.86
CA ASP A 173 15.96 -7.08 21.05
C ASP A 173 15.74 -8.61 20.95
N ASP A 174 14.82 -9.05 20.08
CA ASP A 174 14.47 -10.46 19.86
C ASP A 174 14.72 -10.90 18.38
N PRO A 175 15.99 -11.01 17.94
CA PRO A 175 16.31 -11.44 16.57
C PRO A 175 15.85 -12.88 16.29
N GLU A 176 15.90 -13.76 17.28
CA GLU A 176 15.39 -15.13 17.13
C GLU A 176 13.87 -15.17 16.97
N GLY A 177 13.15 -14.32 17.68
CA GLY A 177 11.72 -14.11 17.48
C GLY A 177 11.42 -13.54 16.10
N ALA A 178 12.18 -12.55 15.64
CA ALA A 178 12.06 -11.99 14.30
C ALA A 178 12.21 -13.07 13.21
N ARG A 179 13.22 -13.93 13.36
CA ARG A 179 13.47 -15.06 12.44
C ARG A 179 12.31 -16.06 12.46
N ARG A 180 11.92 -16.49 13.63
CA ARG A 180 10.84 -17.48 13.83
C ARG A 180 9.52 -16.99 13.20
N VAL A 181 9.11 -15.75 13.43
CA VAL A 181 7.83 -15.23 12.87
C VAL A 181 7.89 -15.08 11.36
N ALA A 182 9.05 -14.76 10.78
CA ALA A 182 9.23 -14.71 9.33
C ALA A 182 9.12 -16.11 8.71
N GLU A 183 9.76 -17.11 9.29
CA GLU A 183 9.70 -18.51 8.84
C GLU A 183 8.29 -19.07 8.95
N GLU A 184 7.60 -18.86 10.08
CA GLU A 184 6.21 -19.26 10.28
C GLU A 184 5.27 -18.61 9.26
N ALA A 185 5.47 -17.31 8.95
CA ALA A 185 4.70 -16.62 7.93
C ALA A 185 4.82 -17.29 6.57
N MET A 186 6.04 -17.68 6.19
CA MET A 186 6.33 -18.29 4.90
C MET A 186 5.98 -19.79 4.84
N ALA A 187 5.89 -20.48 5.98
CA ALA A 187 5.49 -21.90 6.01
C ALA A 187 4.11 -22.14 5.42
N HIS A 188 3.20 -21.18 5.57
CA HIS A 188 1.84 -21.24 5.06
C HIS A 188 1.64 -20.53 3.71
N TRP A 189 2.66 -19.85 3.20
CA TRP A 189 2.57 -19.14 1.93
C TRP A 189 2.77 -20.07 0.73
N SER A 190 2.19 -19.69 -0.43
CA SER A 190 2.31 -20.46 -1.66
C SER A 190 3.76 -20.57 -2.11
N LYS A 191 4.20 -21.78 -2.44
CA LYS A 191 5.53 -22.10 -3.03
C LYS A 191 5.51 -22.09 -4.57
N ARG A 192 4.38 -21.75 -5.20
CA ARG A 192 4.24 -21.69 -6.66
C ARG A 192 4.61 -20.30 -7.16
N GLY A 193 5.75 -20.17 -7.79
CA GLY A 193 6.28 -18.92 -8.32
C GLY A 193 6.92 -18.04 -7.22
N PHE A 194 7.43 -16.89 -7.64
CA PHE A 194 8.04 -15.89 -6.75
C PHE A 194 7.08 -14.71 -6.58
N HIS A 195 6.57 -14.53 -5.37
CA HIS A 195 5.64 -13.44 -5.00
C HIS A 195 6.38 -12.36 -4.20
N ALA A 196 5.76 -11.21 -4.02
CA ALA A 196 6.30 -10.12 -3.20
C ALA A 196 6.67 -10.59 -1.78
N GLN A 197 5.90 -11.51 -1.20
CA GLN A 197 6.16 -12.06 0.13
C GLN A 197 7.47 -12.85 0.22
N HIS A 198 7.92 -13.48 -0.87
CA HIS A 198 9.24 -14.12 -0.91
C HIS A 198 10.38 -13.08 -0.86
N TYR A 199 10.21 -11.96 -1.59
CA TYR A 199 11.12 -10.82 -1.48
C TYR A 199 11.09 -10.20 -0.09
N TYR A 200 9.91 -10.05 0.51
CA TYR A 200 9.76 -9.50 1.87
C TYR A 200 10.41 -10.39 2.92
N ALA A 201 10.35 -11.71 2.77
CA ALA A 201 11.05 -12.66 3.64
C ALA A 201 12.57 -12.52 3.52
N LEU A 202 13.11 -12.45 2.29
CA LEU A 202 14.55 -12.23 2.06
C LEU A 202 15.00 -10.91 2.69
N TYR A 203 14.20 -9.85 2.55
CA TYR A 203 14.49 -8.55 3.16
C TYR A 203 14.53 -8.64 4.70
N ALA A 204 13.53 -9.30 5.30
CA ALA A 204 13.49 -9.50 6.76
C ALA A 204 14.70 -10.27 7.26
N HIS A 205 15.06 -11.39 6.62
CA HIS A 205 16.25 -12.17 6.98
C HIS A 205 17.53 -11.35 6.86
N GLY A 206 17.70 -10.56 5.79
CA GLY A 206 18.86 -9.68 5.63
C GLY A 206 18.95 -8.54 6.65
N GLN A 207 17.88 -8.25 7.38
CA GLN A 207 17.90 -7.29 8.51
C GLN A 207 18.22 -7.98 9.84
N ILE A 208 17.92 -9.27 9.97
CA ILE A 208 18.16 -10.08 11.18
C ILE A 208 19.64 -10.49 11.27
N ASP A 209 20.28 -10.81 10.14
CA ASP A 209 21.67 -11.25 10.03
C ASP A 209 22.66 -10.09 10.14
#